data_1ffe6988899c7d04df390ee65ac13159
#
_entry.id   1ffe6988899c7d04df390ee65ac13159
#
_cell.length_a   1.000
_cell.length_b   1.000
_cell.length_c   1.000
_cell.angle_alpha   90.00
_cell.angle_beta   90.00
_cell.angle_gamma   90.00
#
_symmetry.space_group_name_H-M   'P 1'
#
loop_
_entity.id
_entity.type
_entity.pdbx_description
1 polymer ?
#
loop_
_entity_poly.entity_id
_entity_poly.type
_entity_poly.pdbx_seq_one_letter_code
_entity_poly.pdbx_strand_id
1 'polypeptide(L)'
;MMAMLSAIASFAVTDGQKYEPVNGYNLVNQWIYDRVHTTTFIRDAACNTRARTAVMSEGIIYVARSEEKSVVVGNDTLSQSVLHRFKVADGSPLPDIDLTLNGTPYTTFLGVASIGRDNFGHVWVAPMTSNVATEIPIYMVDTQTGAMTLVFRLPKGDKLERTDYLDVIGDITREKAECNVMTIGNNTGGAGSATCYRWHADKGAVEFEGGFEGDNSIEFTAFYPETKTGFSLAPVVKMVLGTTDEDRYSGELFYIDCFDSAPVLYDVSGSLIDTFEEVPHELQPQLTANGMAEFTIDGKNMFTYVIAAYDGNGHGCQANIVELGEGMSLGGMKKYWQIPADSLGKVSDTGLRIHCLNVDVDKENGEDVATIFTFKAYNGMGVYKMGKNVGGSEQPGTKGDINADGVVNVSDVTALINKILGTSTYADATCDINGDGVVNVSDVTALINIILAGN
;
A
#
# COMPACT_ATOMS: atom_id res chain seq x y z
N MET A 1 9.99 -4.34 41.04
CA MET A 1 8.87 -4.84 40.26
C MET A 1 9.41 -5.02 38.85
N MET A 2 9.84 -6.23 38.53
CA MET A 2 10.44 -6.58 37.25
C MET A 2 9.31 -6.68 36.23
N ALA A 3 9.29 -5.80 35.25
CA ALA A 3 8.43 -5.95 34.08
C ALA A 3 8.93 -7.17 33.29
N MET A 4 8.14 -8.21 33.27
CA MET A 4 8.33 -9.30 32.31
C MET A 4 8.09 -8.71 30.90
N LEU A 5 9.16 -8.48 30.15
CA LEU A 5 9.08 -8.45 28.72
C LEU A 5 8.74 -9.90 28.29
N SER A 6 7.47 -10.17 28.05
CA SER A 6 7.09 -11.35 27.30
C SER A 6 7.69 -11.19 25.92
N ALA A 7 8.63 -12.03 25.56
CA ALA A 7 9.08 -12.19 24.18
C ALA A 7 7.85 -12.52 23.35
N ILE A 8 7.38 -11.57 22.58
CA ILE A 8 6.35 -11.79 21.57
C ILE A 8 7.06 -12.58 20.48
N ALA A 9 6.80 -13.87 20.46
CA ALA A 9 7.28 -14.73 19.40
C ALA A 9 6.79 -14.16 18.05
N SER A 10 7.64 -14.22 17.05
CA SER A 10 7.33 -13.80 15.68
C SER A 10 6.11 -14.58 15.18
N PHE A 11 5.08 -13.87 14.77
CA PHE A 11 3.81 -14.47 14.35
C PHE A 11 3.53 -14.25 12.87
N ALA A 12 4.49 -13.73 12.12
CA ALA A 12 4.40 -13.74 10.69
C ALA A 12 4.48 -15.18 10.21
N VAL A 13 3.49 -15.66 9.53
CA VAL A 13 3.67 -16.80 8.65
C VAL A 13 4.49 -16.27 7.49
N THR A 14 5.81 -16.34 7.66
CA THR A 14 6.72 -16.18 6.54
C THR A 14 6.66 -17.49 5.79
N ASP A 15 5.74 -17.59 4.90
CA ASP A 15 5.72 -18.78 4.07
C ASP A 15 6.71 -18.67 2.93
N GLY A 16 7.30 -17.49 2.69
CA GLY A 16 8.26 -17.33 1.59
C GLY A 16 7.69 -17.88 0.29
N GLN A 17 6.35 -17.93 0.16
CA GLN A 17 5.68 -18.54 -0.96
C GLN A 17 6.19 -17.89 -2.24
N LYS A 18 6.83 -18.70 -3.07
CA LYS A 18 7.27 -18.31 -4.41
C LYS A 18 6.15 -18.64 -5.38
N TYR A 19 5.88 -17.69 -6.23
CA TYR A 19 4.97 -17.85 -7.35
C TYR A 19 5.75 -18.29 -8.58
N GLU A 20 5.13 -19.01 -9.50
CA GLU A 20 5.77 -19.33 -10.77
C GLU A 20 6.15 -18.03 -11.49
N PRO A 21 7.38 -17.95 -12.05
CA PRO A 21 7.84 -16.77 -12.76
C PRO A 21 6.95 -16.43 -13.97
N VAL A 22 6.69 -15.14 -14.18
CA VAL A 22 5.91 -14.65 -15.32
C VAL A 22 6.70 -13.57 -16.05
N ASN A 23 6.88 -13.74 -17.36
CA ASN A 23 7.55 -12.77 -18.24
C ASN A 23 8.93 -12.30 -17.72
N GLY A 24 9.68 -13.20 -17.07
CA GLY A 24 11.02 -12.91 -16.53
C GLY A 24 11.03 -12.23 -15.17
N TYR A 25 9.88 -12.06 -14.54
CA TYR A 25 9.76 -11.58 -13.15
C TYR A 25 9.43 -12.73 -12.21
N ASN A 26 9.91 -12.59 -10.99
CA ASN A 26 9.56 -13.43 -9.84
C ASN A 26 8.65 -12.64 -8.90
N LEU A 27 7.80 -13.36 -8.18
CA LEU A 27 6.99 -12.82 -7.10
C LEU A 27 7.15 -13.69 -5.86
N VAL A 28 7.42 -13.06 -4.73
CA VAL A 28 7.60 -13.75 -3.44
C VAL A 28 6.78 -13.06 -2.37
N ASN A 29 5.99 -13.84 -1.64
CA ASN A 29 5.38 -13.37 -0.41
C ASN A 29 6.47 -13.18 0.65
N GLN A 30 6.56 -11.99 1.23
CA GLN A 30 7.51 -11.72 2.32
C GLN A 30 6.94 -12.18 3.66
N TRP A 31 5.69 -11.84 3.89
CA TRP A 31 4.92 -12.26 5.05
C TRP A 31 3.43 -11.98 4.81
N ILE A 32 2.61 -12.74 5.49
CA ILE A 32 1.16 -12.57 5.50
C ILE A 32 0.63 -12.68 6.93
N TYR A 33 -0.28 -11.80 7.27
CA TYR A 33 -1.05 -11.86 8.49
C TYR A 33 -2.53 -11.94 8.14
N ASP A 34 -3.15 -13.06 8.42
CA ASP A 34 -4.58 -13.19 8.23
C ASP A 34 -5.27 -13.82 9.44
N ARG A 35 -6.59 -13.74 9.45
CA ARG A 35 -7.41 -14.27 10.53
C ARG A 35 -7.37 -15.80 10.66
N VAL A 36 -6.94 -16.48 9.63
CA VAL A 36 -6.90 -17.96 9.60
C VAL A 36 -5.59 -18.48 10.16
N HIS A 37 -4.50 -17.80 9.83
CA HIS A 37 -3.14 -18.27 10.10
C HIS A 37 -2.47 -17.57 11.29
N THR A 38 -3.05 -16.47 11.80
CA THR A 38 -2.44 -15.69 12.87
C THR A 38 -3.20 -15.68 14.19
N THR A 39 -2.43 -15.62 15.24
CA THR A 39 -2.90 -15.48 16.60
C THR A 39 -3.31 -14.04 16.94
N THR A 40 -3.87 -13.86 18.08
CA THR A 40 -4.57 -12.73 18.70
C THR A 40 -4.13 -11.31 18.35
N PHE A 41 -2.86 -11.05 18.07
CA PHE A 41 -2.33 -9.69 17.97
C PHE A 41 -2.88 -8.91 16.76
N ILE A 42 -2.82 -9.46 15.56
CA ILE A 42 -3.30 -8.77 14.35
C ILE A 42 -4.81 -8.78 14.26
N ARG A 43 -5.43 -9.81 14.80
CA ARG A 43 -6.86 -9.85 15.01
C ARG A 43 -7.34 -8.66 15.85
N ASP A 44 -6.56 -8.22 16.80
CA ASP A 44 -6.90 -7.11 17.67
C ASP A 44 -6.47 -5.74 17.08
N ALA A 45 -5.37 -5.67 16.37
CA ALA A 45 -4.86 -4.42 15.80
C ALA A 45 -5.34 -4.16 14.36
N ALA A 46 -5.18 -5.10 13.43
CA ALA A 46 -5.46 -4.88 12.01
C ALA A 46 -6.71 -5.61 11.52
N CYS A 47 -7.09 -6.73 12.14
CA CYS A 47 -8.24 -7.54 11.75
C CYS A 47 -9.47 -7.33 12.65
N ASN A 48 -9.50 -6.26 13.40
CA ASN A 48 -10.64 -5.92 14.24
C ASN A 48 -11.72 -5.20 13.42
N THR A 49 -12.93 -5.18 13.92
CA THR A 49 -14.10 -4.50 13.33
C THR A 49 -13.93 -3.01 13.12
N ARG A 50 -12.89 -2.41 13.66
CA ARG A 50 -12.64 -0.98 13.65
C ARG A 50 -11.46 -0.56 12.76
N ALA A 51 -10.61 -1.51 12.32
CA ALA A 51 -9.60 -1.22 11.32
C ALA A 51 -10.27 -0.98 9.98
N ARG A 52 -10.09 0.20 9.39
CA ARG A 52 -10.79 0.60 8.18
C ARG A 52 -9.89 0.67 6.98
N THR A 53 -8.71 1.24 7.16
CA THR A 53 -7.83 1.59 6.05
C THR A 53 -6.39 1.53 6.51
N ALA A 54 -5.50 1.25 5.57
CA ALA A 54 -4.07 1.17 5.82
C ALA A 54 -3.29 1.76 4.64
N VAL A 55 -2.09 2.23 4.92
CA VAL A 55 -1.15 2.70 3.90
C VAL A 55 0.26 2.25 4.25
N MET A 56 1.04 1.94 3.22
CA MET A 56 2.48 1.69 3.33
C MET A 56 3.22 2.97 2.94
N SER A 57 4.12 3.43 3.78
CA SER A 57 4.97 4.59 3.49
C SER A 57 6.33 4.45 4.19
N GLU A 58 7.42 4.69 3.46
CA GLU A 58 8.80 4.68 3.98
C GLU A 58 9.15 3.44 4.83
N GLY A 59 8.78 2.25 4.34
CA GLY A 59 9.07 0.99 5.02
C GLY A 59 8.21 0.70 6.25
N ILE A 60 7.18 1.50 6.50
CA ILE A 60 6.23 1.34 7.60
C ILE A 60 4.82 1.23 7.05
N ILE A 61 4.04 0.33 7.61
CA ILE A 61 2.59 0.22 7.38
C ILE A 61 1.89 0.92 8.53
N TYR A 62 0.98 1.81 8.19
CA TYR A 62 0.09 2.51 9.12
C TYR A 62 -1.33 2.00 8.93
N VAL A 63 -1.94 1.52 10.00
CA VAL A 63 -3.34 1.06 10.02
C VAL A 63 -4.16 2.02 10.86
N ALA A 64 -5.14 2.65 10.23
CA ALA A 64 -6.08 3.51 10.93
C ALA A 64 -7.29 2.72 11.44
N ARG A 65 -7.68 2.98 12.67
CA ARG A 65 -8.87 2.42 13.29
C ARG A 65 -9.81 3.52 13.77
N SER A 66 -11.09 3.22 13.79
CA SER A 66 -12.06 4.05 14.46
C SER A 66 -12.11 3.70 15.96
N GLU A 67 -12.14 4.69 16.85
CA GLU A 67 -12.35 4.54 18.29
C GLU A 67 -11.33 3.61 18.99
N GLU A 68 -10.21 4.13 19.44
CA GLU A 68 -9.16 3.29 19.99
C GLU A 68 -8.92 3.46 21.46
N LYS A 69 -8.45 4.62 21.84
CA LYS A 69 -7.89 4.85 23.15
C LYS A 69 -8.81 5.76 23.96
N SER A 70 -9.31 5.27 25.08
CA SER A 70 -10.06 6.12 26.00
C SER A 70 -9.16 7.17 26.61
N VAL A 71 -9.49 8.43 26.42
CA VAL A 71 -8.80 9.59 27.01
C VAL A 71 -9.79 10.49 27.72
N VAL A 72 -9.35 11.14 28.78
CA VAL A 72 -10.15 12.12 29.49
C VAL A 72 -9.80 13.51 28.98
N VAL A 73 -10.79 14.21 28.42
CA VAL A 73 -10.65 15.59 27.96
C VAL A 73 -11.67 16.44 28.76
N GLY A 74 -11.17 17.24 29.66
CA GLY A 74 -12.05 17.93 30.64
C GLY A 74 -12.77 16.95 31.55
N ASN A 75 -14.09 16.91 31.47
CA ASN A 75 -14.95 15.99 32.24
C ASN A 75 -15.43 14.78 31.43
N ASP A 76 -15.10 14.72 30.15
CA ASP A 76 -15.60 13.70 29.25
C ASP A 76 -14.55 12.60 28.97
N THR A 77 -15.01 11.37 28.82
CA THR A 77 -14.19 10.27 28.33
C THR A 77 -14.48 10.09 26.84
N LEU A 78 -13.46 10.33 26.03
CA LEU A 78 -13.54 10.28 24.57
C LEU A 78 -12.63 9.18 24.02
N SER A 79 -12.84 8.82 22.76
CA SER A 79 -11.98 7.87 22.04
C SER A 79 -11.01 8.62 21.15
N GLN A 80 -9.72 8.52 21.46
CA GLN A 80 -8.64 9.09 20.67
C GLN A 80 -8.32 8.17 19.47
N SER A 81 -8.15 8.76 18.31
CA SER A 81 -7.68 8.05 17.13
C SER A 81 -6.20 7.72 17.24
N VAL A 82 -5.83 6.53 16.79
CA VAL A 82 -4.49 5.96 16.86
C VAL A 82 -4.11 5.37 15.51
N LEU A 83 -2.84 5.47 15.11
CA LEU A 83 -2.27 4.72 14.01
C LEU A 83 -1.44 3.55 14.55
N HIS A 84 -1.85 2.33 14.23
CA HIS A 84 -1.03 1.15 14.46
C HIS A 84 0.04 1.04 13.40
N ARG A 85 1.25 0.64 13.80
CA ARG A 85 2.41 0.60 12.92
C ARG A 85 3.03 -0.78 12.84
N PHE A 86 3.46 -1.14 11.62
CA PHE A 86 4.17 -2.39 11.36
C PHE A 86 5.32 -2.13 10.40
N LYS A 87 6.41 -2.88 10.54
CA LYS A 87 7.50 -2.83 9.55
C LYS A 87 7.08 -3.56 8.27
N VAL A 88 7.38 -2.95 7.14
CA VAL A 88 7.19 -3.59 5.82
C VAL A 88 8.07 -4.82 5.69
N ALA A 89 9.29 -4.78 6.22
CA ALA A 89 10.29 -5.82 6.04
C ALA A 89 9.87 -7.20 6.59
N ASP A 90 9.21 -7.23 7.75
CA ASP A 90 8.94 -8.47 8.47
C ASP A 90 7.58 -8.51 9.18
N GLY A 91 6.75 -7.48 8.99
CA GLY A 91 5.44 -7.36 9.66
C GLY A 91 5.52 -7.14 11.17
N SER A 92 6.70 -6.96 11.76
CA SER A 92 6.82 -6.76 13.21
C SER A 92 6.17 -5.44 13.63
N PRO A 93 5.43 -5.43 14.78
CA PRO A 93 4.77 -4.24 15.26
C PRO A 93 5.78 -3.21 15.77
N LEU A 94 5.42 -1.95 15.60
CA LEU A 94 6.07 -0.80 16.18
C LEU A 94 5.14 -0.14 17.21
N PRO A 95 5.64 0.73 18.10
CA PRO A 95 4.79 1.50 18.98
C PRO A 95 3.73 2.30 18.21
N ASP A 96 2.51 2.28 18.68
CA ASP A 96 1.41 3.04 18.11
C ASP A 96 1.66 4.55 18.18
N ILE A 97 0.99 5.30 17.31
CA ILE A 97 1.00 6.76 17.32
C ILE A 97 -0.37 7.27 17.76
N ASP A 98 -0.40 7.98 18.88
CA ASP A 98 -1.58 8.71 19.34
C ASP A 98 -1.75 9.98 18.50
N LEU A 99 -2.86 10.11 17.78
CA LEU A 99 -3.11 11.31 16.97
C LEU A 99 -3.52 12.49 17.84
N THR A 100 -2.90 13.65 17.55
CA THR A 100 -3.18 14.90 18.27
C THR A 100 -3.40 16.04 17.28
N LEU A 101 -4.26 16.97 17.65
CA LEU A 101 -4.48 18.23 16.91
C LEU A 101 -4.27 19.39 17.86
N ASN A 102 -3.34 20.31 17.54
CA ASN A 102 -2.95 21.42 18.40
C ASN A 102 -2.59 20.98 19.82
N GLY A 103 -1.87 19.86 19.95
CA GLY A 103 -1.45 19.30 21.24
C GLY A 103 -2.55 18.64 22.06
N THR A 104 -3.77 18.54 21.53
CA THR A 104 -4.91 17.89 22.19
C THR A 104 -5.17 16.52 21.53
N PRO A 105 -5.56 15.47 22.28
CA PRO A 105 -5.96 14.20 21.70
C PRO A 105 -7.01 14.38 20.60
N TYR A 106 -6.74 13.80 19.44
CA TYR A 106 -7.69 13.87 18.33
C TYR A 106 -8.79 12.84 18.50
N THR A 107 -9.99 13.34 18.72
CA THR A 107 -11.17 12.52 18.97
C THR A 107 -12.27 12.90 17.98
N THR A 108 -12.80 11.92 17.28
CA THR A 108 -13.97 12.10 16.41
C THR A 108 -14.96 10.97 16.65
N PHE A 109 -16.23 11.22 16.36
CA PHE A 109 -17.29 10.23 16.56
C PHE A 109 -17.07 8.93 15.79
N LEU A 110 -16.47 9.00 14.60
CA LEU A 110 -16.25 7.85 13.71
C LEU A 110 -14.76 7.54 13.47
N GLY A 111 -13.84 8.29 14.09
CA GLY A 111 -12.41 8.11 13.95
C GLY A 111 -11.87 8.50 12.58
N VAL A 112 -10.64 8.10 12.30
CA VAL A 112 -10.02 8.23 10.97
C VAL A 112 -10.60 7.16 10.06
N ALA A 113 -11.21 7.58 8.97
CA ALA A 113 -11.81 6.69 7.99
C ALA A 113 -10.95 6.47 6.76
N SER A 114 -10.10 7.43 6.45
CA SER A 114 -9.25 7.40 5.28
C SER A 114 -7.82 7.75 5.66
N ILE A 115 -6.88 6.99 5.15
CA ILE A 115 -5.46 7.24 5.24
C ILE A 115 -4.87 7.13 3.84
N GLY A 116 -4.04 8.08 3.47
CA GLY A 116 -3.31 8.11 2.21
C GLY A 116 -1.85 8.46 2.43
N ARG A 117 -1.09 8.40 1.36
CA ARG A 117 0.28 8.92 1.30
C ARG A 117 0.48 9.68 0.01
N ASP A 118 1.40 10.62 0.02
CA ASP A 118 1.91 11.23 -1.20
C ASP A 118 3.15 10.46 -1.74
N ASN A 119 3.73 10.95 -2.82
CA ASN A 119 4.90 10.32 -3.45
C ASN A 119 6.22 10.57 -2.70
N PHE A 120 6.20 11.34 -1.62
CA PHE A 120 7.36 11.74 -0.83
C PHE A 120 7.31 11.23 0.61
N GLY A 121 6.39 10.31 0.89
CA GLY A 121 6.33 9.59 2.15
C GLY A 121 5.46 10.26 3.23
N HIS A 122 4.88 11.43 2.99
CA HIS A 122 3.99 12.05 3.98
C HIS A 122 2.70 11.24 4.11
N VAL A 123 2.27 11.05 5.34
CA VAL A 123 1.03 10.34 5.66
C VAL A 123 -0.11 11.36 5.87
N TRP A 124 -1.23 11.09 5.21
CA TRP A 124 -2.40 11.94 5.20
C TRP A 124 -3.60 11.20 5.78
N VAL A 125 -4.42 11.90 6.55
CA VAL A 125 -5.63 11.32 7.15
C VAL A 125 -6.83 12.23 6.98
N ALA A 126 -8.00 11.60 6.86
CA ALA A 126 -9.29 12.29 6.92
C ALA A 126 -10.23 11.53 7.87
N PRO A 127 -11.06 12.23 8.66
CA PRO A 127 -12.09 11.59 9.45
C PRO A 127 -13.22 11.07 8.57
N MET A 128 -13.96 10.12 9.07
CA MET A 128 -15.27 9.83 8.50
C MET A 128 -16.21 11.00 8.81
N THR A 129 -16.70 11.63 7.76
CA THR A 129 -17.71 12.67 7.94
C THR A 129 -19.10 12.06 8.09
N SER A 130 -19.94 12.68 8.88
CA SER A 130 -21.35 12.32 8.96
C SER A 130 -22.16 13.15 7.95
N ASN A 131 -23.40 12.73 7.70
CA ASN A 131 -24.33 13.46 6.85
C ASN A 131 -24.66 14.88 7.36
N VAL A 132 -24.40 15.18 8.63
CA VAL A 132 -24.57 16.50 9.23
C VAL A 132 -23.30 17.35 9.23
N ALA A 133 -22.16 16.80 8.83
CA ALA A 133 -20.92 17.58 8.70
C ALA A 133 -21.06 18.59 7.55
N THR A 134 -20.54 19.79 7.76
CA THR A 134 -20.50 20.85 6.73
C THR A 134 -19.16 20.90 6.01
N GLU A 135 -18.14 20.29 6.57
CA GLU A 135 -16.76 20.28 6.08
C GLU A 135 -16.14 18.90 6.17
N ILE A 136 -15.14 18.67 5.33
CA ILE A 136 -14.27 17.50 5.35
C ILE A 136 -12.84 18.01 5.58
N PRO A 137 -12.31 17.93 6.79
CA PRO A 137 -10.93 18.31 7.05
C PRO A 137 -9.99 17.21 6.60
N ILE A 138 -8.85 17.59 6.00
CA ILE A 138 -7.77 16.69 5.60
C ILE A 138 -6.50 17.15 6.28
N TYR A 139 -5.79 16.21 6.89
CA TYR A 139 -4.62 16.48 7.71
C TYR A 139 -3.41 15.73 7.20
N MET A 140 -2.22 16.34 7.34
CA MET A 140 -0.94 15.64 7.33
C MET A 140 -0.59 15.21 8.75
N VAL A 141 0.06 14.07 8.88
CA VAL A 141 0.49 13.49 10.16
C VAL A 141 2.01 13.55 10.27
N ASP A 142 2.52 14.13 11.31
CA ASP A 142 3.90 13.90 11.75
C ASP A 142 4.00 12.47 12.32
N THR A 143 4.61 11.59 11.57
CA THR A 143 4.71 10.16 11.89
C THR A 143 5.65 9.84 13.05
N GLN A 144 6.37 10.82 13.56
CA GLN A 144 7.20 10.68 14.77
C GLN A 144 6.42 11.00 16.04
N THR A 145 5.57 12.00 15.99
CA THR A 145 4.88 12.55 17.17
C THR A 145 3.38 12.28 17.20
N GLY A 146 2.77 12.01 16.05
CA GLY A 146 1.31 11.91 15.89
C GLY A 146 0.61 13.28 15.81
N ALA A 147 1.36 14.37 15.74
CA ALA A 147 0.79 15.69 15.56
C ALA A 147 0.20 15.81 14.15
N MET A 148 -1.03 16.27 14.08
CA MET A 148 -1.71 16.50 12.81
C MET A 148 -1.74 17.99 12.50
N THR A 149 -1.45 18.31 11.23
CA THR A 149 -1.60 19.66 10.69
C THR A 149 -2.76 19.67 9.70
N LEU A 150 -3.72 20.56 9.91
CA LEU A 150 -4.82 20.76 8.96
C LEU A 150 -4.27 21.34 7.67
N VAL A 151 -4.53 20.67 6.56
CA VAL A 151 -4.07 21.10 5.23
C VAL A 151 -5.24 21.67 4.43
N PHE A 152 -6.33 20.94 4.34
CA PHE A 152 -7.51 21.34 3.58
C PHE A 152 -8.78 21.27 4.41
N ARG A 153 -9.69 22.21 4.17
CA ARG A 153 -11.10 22.13 4.56
C ARG A 153 -11.95 22.15 3.33
N LEU A 154 -12.59 21.04 3.06
CA LEU A 154 -13.50 20.93 1.94
C LEU A 154 -14.91 21.24 2.38
N PRO A 155 -15.61 22.19 1.74
CA PRO A 155 -17.05 22.34 1.94
C PRO A 155 -17.75 21.06 1.48
N LYS A 156 -18.43 20.40 2.39
CA LYS A 156 -19.26 19.25 2.07
C LYS A 156 -20.59 19.75 1.46
N GLY A 157 -20.72 19.65 0.15
CA GLY A 157 -21.96 19.97 -0.53
C GLY A 157 -23.13 19.07 -0.12
N ASP A 158 -24.36 19.49 -0.39
CA ASP A 158 -25.57 18.78 -0.01
C ASP A 158 -25.72 17.40 -0.62
N LYS A 159 -24.99 17.12 -1.70
CA LYS A 159 -25.08 15.85 -2.42
C LYS A 159 -24.22 14.74 -1.79
N LEU A 160 -23.11 15.09 -1.16
CA LEU A 160 -22.20 14.09 -0.59
C LEU A 160 -22.71 13.63 0.76
N GLU A 161 -22.93 12.33 0.92
CA GLU A 161 -23.31 11.73 2.19
C GLU A 161 -22.10 11.65 3.13
N ARG A 162 -20.99 11.07 2.64
CA ARG A 162 -19.73 10.95 3.39
C ARG A 162 -18.57 10.70 2.43
N THR A 163 -17.34 10.94 2.90
CA THR A 163 -16.12 10.52 2.22
C THR A 163 -15.56 9.29 2.92
N ASP A 164 -15.13 8.31 2.13
CA ASP A 164 -14.55 7.06 2.65
C ASP A 164 -13.12 6.84 2.15
N TYR A 165 -12.61 7.65 1.23
CA TYR A 165 -11.28 7.44 0.63
C TYR A 165 -10.59 8.75 0.28
N LEU A 166 -9.26 8.71 0.36
CA LEU A 166 -8.34 9.81 0.08
C LEU A 166 -7.18 9.29 -0.75
N ASP A 167 -6.87 9.95 -1.85
CA ASP A 167 -5.64 9.76 -2.60
C ASP A 167 -4.87 11.07 -2.72
N VAL A 168 -3.54 11.00 -2.67
CA VAL A 168 -2.65 12.17 -2.73
C VAL A 168 -1.50 11.86 -3.65
N ILE A 169 -1.18 12.79 -4.56
CA ILE A 169 0.02 12.74 -5.39
C ILE A 169 0.76 14.07 -5.33
N GLY A 170 2.07 14.05 -5.54
CA GLY A 170 2.93 15.21 -5.45
C GLY A 170 3.42 15.51 -4.03
N ASP A 171 3.86 16.74 -3.79
CA ASP A 171 4.42 17.20 -2.52
C ASP A 171 4.04 18.66 -2.25
N ILE A 172 3.08 18.86 -1.36
CA ILE A 172 2.60 20.20 -1.01
C ILE A 172 3.60 20.99 -0.15
N THR A 173 4.62 20.37 0.40
CA THR A 173 5.60 21.03 1.28
C THR A 173 6.73 21.71 0.51
N ARG A 174 6.80 21.53 -0.81
CA ARG A 174 7.87 22.11 -1.64
C ARG A 174 7.56 23.52 -2.05
N GLU A 175 8.60 24.32 -2.30
CA GLU A 175 8.53 25.72 -2.70
C GLU A 175 7.72 25.96 -3.99
N LYS A 176 7.67 25.01 -4.87
CA LYS A 176 6.76 24.99 -6.02
C LYS A 176 5.97 23.71 -5.92
N ALA A 177 5.02 23.73 -5.00
CA ALA A 177 4.22 22.56 -4.75
C ALA A 177 3.45 22.19 -6.03
N GLU A 178 3.63 20.96 -6.46
CA GLU A 178 2.75 20.29 -7.39
C GLU A 178 2.14 19.14 -6.61
N CYS A 179 0.90 19.32 -6.22
CA CYS A 179 0.19 18.36 -5.38
C CYS A 179 -1.29 18.34 -5.76
N ASN A 180 -1.80 17.14 -5.92
CA ASN A 180 -3.22 16.91 -6.06
C ASN A 180 -3.71 16.01 -4.95
N VAL A 181 -4.86 16.35 -4.40
CA VAL A 181 -5.58 15.56 -3.40
C VAL A 181 -6.97 15.29 -3.94
N MET A 182 -7.38 14.04 -3.95
CA MET A 182 -8.74 13.65 -4.30
C MET A 182 -9.41 12.90 -3.17
N THR A 183 -10.67 13.21 -2.94
CA THR A 183 -11.58 12.38 -2.15
C THR A 183 -12.79 12.00 -2.97
N ILE A 184 -13.42 10.91 -2.60
CA ILE A 184 -14.64 10.43 -3.24
C ILE A 184 -15.62 9.95 -2.19
N GLY A 185 -16.90 10.11 -2.47
CA GLY A 185 -17.95 9.59 -1.60
C GLY A 185 -19.27 9.40 -2.34
N ASN A 186 -20.15 8.63 -1.75
CA ASN A 186 -21.49 8.40 -2.26
C ASN A 186 -22.38 9.64 -2.11
N ASN A 187 -23.25 9.86 -3.07
CA ASN A 187 -24.25 10.91 -2.99
C ASN A 187 -25.45 10.51 -2.11
N THR A 188 -26.00 11.49 -1.44
CA THR A 188 -27.25 11.34 -0.65
C THR A 188 -28.40 10.85 -1.53
N GLY A 189 -29.06 9.80 -1.10
CA GLY A 189 -30.32 9.35 -1.69
C GLY A 189 -30.20 8.27 -2.77
N GLY A 190 -29.06 7.65 -2.98
CA GLY A 190 -29.07 6.53 -3.89
C GLY A 190 -27.74 5.87 -4.24
N ALA A 191 -27.81 4.55 -4.29
CA ALA A 191 -26.86 3.77 -5.07
C ALA A 191 -26.88 4.31 -6.52
N GLY A 192 -25.71 4.60 -7.05
CA GLY A 192 -25.56 4.93 -8.46
C GLY A 192 -24.87 6.23 -8.79
N SER A 193 -24.55 7.07 -7.82
CA SER A 193 -23.77 8.27 -8.07
C SER A 193 -22.73 8.54 -6.98
N ALA A 194 -21.59 9.10 -7.37
CA ALA A 194 -20.54 9.55 -6.49
C ALA A 194 -20.19 11.01 -6.79
N THR A 195 -19.60 11.68 -5.83
CA THR A 195 -18.98 12.97 -6.03
C THR A 195 -17.50 12.84 -5.76
N CYS A 196 -16.69 13.26 -6.70
CA CYS A 196 -15.27 13.44 -6.55
C CYS A 196 -14.97 14.90 -6.23
N TYR A 197 -14.05 15.10 -5.32
CA TYR A 197 -13.49 16.40 -5.00
C TYR A 197 -11.99 16.37 -5.22
N ARG A 198 -11.49 17.36 -5.93
CA ARG A 198 -10.07 17.52 -6.23
C ARG A 198 -9.59 18.88 -5.75
N TRP A 199 -8.42 18.88 -5.13
CA TRP A 199 -7.63 20.08 -4.87
C TRP A 199 -6.35 20.00 -5.65
N HIS A 200 -5.97 21.10 -6.23
CA HIS A 200 -4.72 21.26 -6.93
C HIS A 200 -3.94 22.43 -6.35
N ALA A 201 -2.66 22.23 -6.05
CA ALA A 201 -1.75 23.27 -5.62
C ALA A 201 -0.49 23.22 -6.49
N ASP A 202 -0.22 24.28 -7.25
CA ASP A 202 0.92 24.40 -8.16
C ASP A 202 1.78 25.64 -7.93
N LYS A 203 1.45 26.49 -6.95
CA LYS A 203 1.99 27.85 -6.87
C LYS A 203 2.60 28.20 -5.52
N GLY A 204 3.90 27.92 -5.38
CA GLY A 204 4.69 28.47 -4.29
C GLY A 204 4.68 27.66 -3.00
N ALA A 205 5.52 28.08 -2.05
CA ALA A 205 5.55 27.49 -0.72
C ALA A 205 4.22 27.68 -0.03
N VAL A 206 3.71 26.62 0.52
CA VAL A 206 2.44 26.61 1.23
C VAL A 206 2.75 26.62 2.72
N GLU A 207 2.39 27.71 3.40
CA GLU A 207 2.52 27.81 4.85
C GLU A 207 1.29 27.19 5.53
N PHE A 208 1.52 26.24 6.40
CA PHE A 208 0.47 25.45 7.08
C PHE A 208 -0.10 26.13 8.34
N GLU A 209 0.12 27.42 8.56
CA GLU A 209 -0.46 28.11 9.72
C GLU A 209 -1.97 28.26 9.57
N GLY A 210 -2.71 27.30 10.11
CA GLY A 210 -4.15 27.37 10.18
C GLY A 210 -4.93 26.69 9.04
N GLY A 211 -4.24 26.00 8.13
CA GLY A 211 -4.85 25.36 6.95
C GLY A 211 -5.16 26.36 5.84
N PHE A 212 -5.50 25.84 4.66
CA PHE A 212 -5.70 26.61 3.44
C PHE A 212 -7.11 27.18 3.30
N GLU A 213 -7.69 27.68 4.35
CA GLU A 213 -9.01 28.26 4.32
C GLU A 213 -8.97 29.60 3.53
N GLY A 214 -9.47 29.58 2.30
CA GLY A 214 -9.58 30.78 1.45
C GLY A 214 -8.29 31.19 0.73
N ASP A 215 -7.30 30.32 0.62
CA ASP A 215 -6.12 30.61 -0.18
C ASP A 215 -6.43 30.48 -1.68
N ASN A 216 -6.21 31.57 -2.43
CA ASN A 216 -6.40 31.63 -3.89
C ASN A 216 -5.32 30.84 -4.66
N SER A 217 -4.33 30.26 -4.01
CA SER A 217 -3.29 29.40 -4.60
C SER A 217 -3.75 27.96 -4.82
N ILE A 218 -4.90 27.57 -4.24
CA ILE A 218 -5.45 26.22 -4.33
C ILE A 218 -6.71 26.23 -5.16
N GLU A 219 -6.67 25.51 -6.28
CA GLU A 219 -7.84 25.26 -7.09
C GLU A 219 -8.63 24.08 -6.55
N PHE A 220 -9.90 24.29 -6.36
CA PHE A 220 -10.84 23.28 -5.92
C PHE A 220 -11.85 22.98 -7.04
N THR A 221 -12.04 21.70 -7.33
CA THR A 221 -13.02 21.25 -8.31
C THR A 221 -13.88 20.14 -7.73
N ALA A 222 -15.19 20.33 -7.76
CA ALA A 222 -16.16 19.26 -7.51
C ALA A 222 -16.71 18.77 -8.86
N PHE A 223 -16.73 17.49 -9.09
CA PHE A 223 -17.23 16.92 -10.34
C PHE A 223 -17.95 15.58 -10.10
N TYR A 224 -18.76 15.21 -11.08
CA TYR A 224 -19.60 14.02 -11.07
C TYR A 224 -19.19 13.14 -12.23
N PRO A 225 -18.49 12.02 -11.98
CA PRO A 225 -18.11 11.11 -13.05
C PRO A 225 -19.32 10.59 -13.81
N GLU A 226 -19.19 10.44 -15.12
CA GLU A 226 -20.23 9.80 -15.93
C GLU A 226 -20.41 8.35 -15.50
N THR A 227 -21.60 7.99 -15.05
CA THR A 227 -21.88 6.64 -14.55
C THR A 227 -22.51 5.79 -15.64
N LYS A 228 -21.79 4.81 -16.18
CA LYS A 228 -22.40 3.72 -16.95
C LYS A 228 -23.00 2.64 -16.04
N THR A 229 -22.40 2.44 -14.89
CA THR A 229 -22.90 1.52 -13.84
C THR A 229 -22.99 2.30 -12.55
N GLY A 230 -24.01 2.07 -11.76
CA GLY A 230 -24.21 2.77 -10.50
C GLY A 230 -23.02 2.60 -9.55
N PHE A 231 -22.48 3.70 -9.04
CA PHE A 231 -21.51 3.64 -7.95
C PHE A 231 -22.23 3.17 -6.68
N SER A 232 -21.78 2.06 -6.17
CA SER A 232 -22.28 1.48 -4.94
C SER A 232 -21.48 1.99 -3.73
N LEU A 233 -21.59 1.32 -2.59
CA LEU A 233 -20.97 1.77 -1.34
C LEU A 233 -19.45 1.82 -1.40
N ALA A 234 -18.86 2.76 -0.64
CA ALA A 234 -17.43 2.92 -0.39
C ALA A 234 -16.59 3.02 -1.68
N PRO A 235 -16.84 3.98 -2.55
CA PRO A 235 -16.00 4.20 -3.71
C PRO A 235 -14.58 4.60 -3.28
N VAL A 236 -13.60 4.17 -4.07
CA VAL A 236 -12.20 4.57 -3.95
C VAL A 236 -11.75 5.28 -5.22
N VAL A 237 -10.79 6.15 -5.08
CA VAL A 237 -10.19 6.90 -6.19
C VAL A 237 -8.68 6.69 -6.18
N LYS A 238 -8.08 6.57 -7.36
CA LYS A 238 -6.63 6.52 -7.52
C LYS A 238 -6.22 7.38 -8.70
N MET A 239 -5.48 8.46 -8.42
CA MET A 239 -4.92 9.32 -9.45
C MET A 239 -3.78 8.61 -10.18
N VAL A 240 -3.71 8.81 -11.50
CA VAL A 240 -2.68 8.31 -12.37
C VAL A 240 -1.52 9.29 -12.39
N LEU A 241 -0.29 8.79 -12.25
CA LEU A 241 0.90 9.63 -12.42
C LEU A 241 1.13 9.92 -13.90
N GLY A 242 1.45 11.16 -14.23
CA GLY A 242 1.85 11.55 -15.58
C GLY A 242 3.13 10.87 -16.02
N THR A 243 3.33 10.79 -17.32
CA THR A 243 4.47 10.07 -17.93
C THR A 243 5.71 10.94 -18.11
N THR A 244 5.58 12.25 -17.98
CA THR A 244 6.67 13.22 -18.06
C THR A 244 6.92 13.86 -16.69
N ASP A 245 8.08 14.48 -16.51
CA ASP A 245 8.39 15.21 -15.28
C ASP A 245 7.48 16.42 -15.09
N GLU A 246 6.98 17.01 -16.20
CA GLU A 246 6.14 18.19 -16.17
C GLU A 246 4.70 17.90 -15.75
N ASP A 247 4.16 16.75 -16.12
CA ASP A 247 2.79 16.35 -15.85
C ASP A 247 2.66 15.28 -14.76
N ARG A 248 3.80 14.86 -14.16
CA ARG A 248 3.85 13.70 -13.28
C ARG A 248 2.83 13.70 -12.15
N TYR A 249 2.56 14.85 -11.59
CA TYR A 249 1.61 15.01 -10.48
C TYR A 249 0.36 15.80 -10.85
N SER A 250 0.06 15.92 -12.14
CA SER A 250 -1.10 16.69 -12.62
C SER A 250 -2.43 16.10 -12.15
N GLY A 251 -2.50 14.79 -11.96
CA GLY A 251 -3.73 14.09 -11.55
C GLY A 251 -4.88 14.27 -12.54
N GLU A 252 -4.57 14.47 -13.83
CA GLU A 252 -5.59 14.68 -14.87
C GLU A 252 -6.42 13.44 -15.15
N LEU A 253 -5.84 12.27 -14.93
CA LEU A 253 -6.51 10.98 -15.03
C LEU A 253 -6.61 10.32 -13.68
N PHE A 254 -7.69 9.59 -13.44
CA PHE A 254 -7.88 8.84 -12.21
C PHE A 254 -8.83 7.68 -12.41
N TYR A 255 -8.57 6.61 -11.67
CA TYR A 255 -9.48 5.47 -11.59
C TYR A 255 -10.48 5.67 -10.46
N ILE A 256 -11.70 5.21 -10.70
CA ILE A 256 -12.69 4.97 -9.64
C ILE A 256 -13.01 3.49 -9.63
N ASP A 257 -13.11 2.93 -8.44
CA ASP A 257 -13.61 1.60 -8.17
C ASP A 257 -14.59 1.65 -7.01
N CYS A 258 -15.58 0.78 -7.01
CA CYS A 258 -16.53 0.71 -5.90
C CYS A 258 -17.05 -0.73 -5.75
N PHE A 259 -17.78 -0.96 -4.69
CA PHE A 259 -18.45 -2.25 -4.51
C PHE A 259 -19.43 -2.51 -5.66
N ASP A 260 -19.37 -3.68 -6.26
CA ASP A 260 -20.13 -4.13 -7.43
C ASP A 260 -19.76 -3.44 -8.76
N SER A 261 -18.56 -2.89 -8.87
CA SER A 261 -18.01 -2.42 -10.15
C SER A 261 -16.57 -2.90 -10.37
N ALA A 262 -16.06 -2.70 -11.56
CA ALA A 262 -14.64 -2.81 -11.88
C ALA A 262 -14.03 -1.40 -11.91
N PRO A 263 -12.70 -1.26 -11.82
CA PRO A 263 -12.05 0.03 -12.01
C PRO A 263 -12.41 0.67 -13.33
N VAL A 264 -12.68 1.96 -13.32
CA VAL A 264 -13.02 2.76 -14.49
C VAL A 264 -12.15 3.99 -14.52
N LEU A 265 -11.57 4.31 -15.66
CA LEU A 265 -10.69 5.45 -15.86
C LEU A 265 -11.49 6.67 -16.32
N TYR A 266 -11.28 7.78 -15.62
CA TYR A 266 -11.89 9.08 -15.90
C TYR A 266 -10.83 10.18 -16.06
N ASP A 267 -11.23 11.28 -16.68
CA ASP A 267 -10.50 12.54 -16.61
C ASP A 267 -11.09 13.49 -15.56
N VAL A 268 -10.39 14.59 -15.29
CA VAL A 268 -10.82 15.61 -14.31
C VAL A 268 -12.07 16.40 -14.71
N SER A 269 -12.57 16.24 -15.92
CA SER A 269 -13.90 16.74 -16.30
C SER A 269 -15.02 15.80 -15.87
N GLY A 270 -14.68 14.58 -15.42
CA GLY A 270 -15.63 13.52 -15.12
C GLY A 270 -15.98 12.66 -16.32
N SER A 271 -15.31 12.86 -17.46
CA SER A 271 -15.56 12.07 -18.68
C SER A 271 -14.94 10.69 -18.58
N LEU A 272 -15.67 9.69 -19.08
CA LEU A 272 -15.23 8.31 -19.14
C LEU A 272 -14.14 8.13 -20.21
N ILE A 273 -12.99 7.57 -19.83
CA ILE A 273 -11.85 7.34 -20.72
C ILE A 273 -11.71 5.87 -21.09
N ASP A 274 -11.75 4.95 -20.11
CA ASP A 274 -11.57 3.51 -20.35
C ASP A 274 -12.32 2.66 -19.32
N THR A 275 -12.68 1.44 -19.70
CA THR A 275 -13.48 0.53 -18.86
C THR A 275 -12.99 -0.91 -18.94
N PHE A 276 -13.52 -1.78 -18.09
CA PHE A 276 -13.32 -3.22 -18.13
C PHE A 276 -14.20 -3.96 -19.15
N GLU A 277 -14.94 -3.28 -20.02
CA GLU A 277 -15.86 -3.94 -20.96
C GLU A 277 -15.13 -4.89 -21.94
N GLU A 278 -13.92 -4.52 -22.38
CA GLU A 278 -13.09 -5.34 -23.28
C GLU A 278 -12.06 -6.23 -22.57
N VAL A 279 -12.06 -6.22 -21.24
CA VAL A 279 -11.15 -7.05 -20.43
C VAL A 279 -11.62 -8.50 -20.46
N PRO A 280 -10.72 -9.49 -20.66
CA PRO A 280 -11.06 -10.91 -20.60
C PRO A 280 -11.79 -11.28 -19.31
N HIS A 281 -12.81 -12.13 -19.41
CA HIS A 281 -13.68 -12.47 -18.28
C HIS A 281 -12.93 -13.00 -17.06
N GLU A 282 -11.85 -13.73 -17.25
CA GLU A 282 -10.98 -14.26 -16.19
C GLU A 282 -10.21 -13.16 -15.41
N LEU A 283 -10.14 -11.96 -15.97
CA LEU A 283 -9.53 -10.78 -15.34
C LEU A 283 -10.55 -9.83 -14.75
N GLN A 284 -11.84 -10.01 -15.06
CA GLN A 284 -12.88 -9.15 -14.49
C GLN A 284 -13.12 -9.45 -13.02
N PRO A 285 -13.35 -8.43 -12.19
CA PRO A 285 -13.78 -8.63 -10.82
C PRO A 285 -15.08 -9.43 -10.75
N GLN A 286 -15.12 -10.44 -9.88
CA GLN A 286 -16.26 -11.35 -9.78
C GLN A 286 -17.19 -11.01 -8.61
N LEU A 287 -16.60 -10.57 -7.52
CA LEU A 287 -17.30 -10.11 -6.32
C LEU A 287 -16.47 -8.98 -5.76
N THR A 288 -17.02 -7.86 -5.75
CA THR A 288 -16.36 -6.62 -5.72
C THR A 288 -15.86 -6.24 -4.35
N ALA A 289 -14.62 -5.90 -4.29
CA ALA A 289 -14.01 -5.09 -3.29
C ALA A 289 -13.20 -4.03 -4.01
N ASN A 290 -13.16 -2.87 -3.46
CA ASN A 290 -12.56 -1.69 -4.00
C ASN A 290 -11.12 -1.55 -3.49
N GLY A 291 -10.21 -1.38 -4.38
CA GLY A 291 -8.81 -1.11 -4.09
C GLY A 291 -7.94 -1.36 -5.31
N MET A 292 -7.02 -0.45 -5.55
CA MET A 292 -6.14 -0.50 -6.70
C MET A 292 -4.85 0.29 -6.45
N ALA A 293 -3.82 -0.04 -7.21
CA ALA A 293 -2.60 0.73 -7.28
C ALA A 293 -1.96 0.56 -8.66
N GLU A 294 -1.34 1.63 -9.15
CA GLU A 294 -0.57 1.65 -10.37
C GLU A 294 0.91 1.81 -10.05
N PHE A 295 1.78 1.20 -10.83
CA PHE A 295 3.22 1.34 -10.68
C PHE A 295 3.95 1.02 -11.97
N THR A 296 5.18 1.52 -12.11
CA THR A 296 6.03 1.21 -13.26
C THR A 296 7.25 0.44 -12.78
N ILE A 297 7.57 -0.66 -13.45
CA ILE A 297 8.77 -1.48 -13.20
C ILE A 297 9.45 -1.79 -14.52
N ASP A 298 10.75 -1.51 -14.64
CA ASP A 298 11.52 -1.67 -15.88
C ASP A 298 10.84 -1.06 -17.12
N GLY A 299 10.16 0.08 -16.96
CA GLY A 299 9.42 0.75 -18.03
C GLY A 299 8.09 0.12 -18.42
N LYS A 300 7.61 -0.90 -17.70
CA LYS A 300 6.30 -1.51 -17.86
C LYS A 300 5.29 -0.87 -16.94
N ASN A 301 4.13 -0.50 -17.48
CA ASN A 301 3.02 0.01 -16.70
C ASN A 301 2.24 -1.15 -16.10
N MET A 302 2.31 -1.28 -14.80
CA MET A 302 1.66 -2.33 -14.04
C MET A 302 0.45 -1.77 -13.29
N PHE A 303 -0.54 -2.62 -13.10
CA PHE A 303 -1.73 -2.30 -12.34
C PHE A 303 -2.09 -3.45 -11.42
N THR A 304 -2.44 -3.15 -10.19
CA THR A 304 -3.00 -4.12 -9.26
C THR A 304 -4.37 -3.66 -8.80
N TYR A 305 -5.33 -4.55 -8.82
CA TYR A 305 -6.72 -4.26 -8.45
C TYR A 305 -7.37 -5.48 -7.81
N VAL A 306 -8.32 -5.24 -6.95
CA VAL A 306 -9.04 -6.29 -6.24
C VAL A 306 -10.02 -6.98 -7.19
N ILE A 307 -10.00 -8.31 -7.20
CA ILE A 307 -10.87 -9.12 -8.06
C ILE A 307 -12.03 -9.76 -7.33
N ALA A 308 -11.90 -9.94 -6.03
CA ALA A 308 -12.94 -10.59 -5.25
C ALA A 308 -12.98 -10.09 -3.81
N ALA A 309 -14.17 -9.79 -3.32
CA ALA A 309 -14.48 -9.83 -1.89
C ALA A 309 -14.73 -11.28 -1.46
N TYR A 310 -14.82 -11.51 -0.17
CA TYR A 310 -15.15 -12.82 0.34
C TYR A 310 -16.57 -13.27 -0.06
N ASP A 311 -16.69 -14.42 -0.73
CA ASP A 311 -17.95 -14.97 -1.28
C ASP A 311 -18.72 -15.88 -0.31
N GLY A 312 -18.22 -16.10 0.89
CA GLY A 312 -18.77 -17.06 1.85
C GLY A 312 -18.26 -18.50 1.68
N ASN A 313 -17.62 -18.83 0.56
CA ASN A 313 -17.12 -20.16 0.24
C ASN A 313 -15.61 -20.34 0.44
N GLY A 314 -14.93 -19.30 0.91
CA GLY A 314 -13.49 -19.31 1.17
C GLY A 314 -12.64 -18.68 0.08
N HIS A 315 -13.27 -18.14 -0.97
CA HIS A 315 -12.59 -17.37 -2.00
C HIS A 315 -12.82 -15.88 -1.78
N GLY A 316 -11.80 -15.09 -1.93
CA GLY A 316 -11.96 -13.65 -1.86
C GLY A 316 -10.82 -12.92 -1.19
N CYS A 317 -10.93 -11.61 -1.14
CA CYS A 317 -9.88 -10.71 -0.68
C CYS A 317 -8.56 -10.92 -1.46
N GLN A 318 -8.68 -11.06 -2.77
CA GLN A 318 -7.56 -11.27 -3.68
C GLN A 318 -7.45 -10.10 -4.65
N ALA A 319 -6.22 -9.85 -5.11
CA ALA A 319 -5.94 -8.85 -6.12
C ALA A 319 -5.20 -9.49 -7.31
N ASN A 320 -5.46 -9.00 -8.52
CA ASN A 320 -4.64 -9.30 -9.67
C ASN A 320 -3.47 -8.32 -9.77
N ILE A 321 -2.34 -8.80 -10.25
CA ILE A 321 -1.23 -7.99 -10.75
C ILE A 321 -1.20 -8.20 -12.26
N VAL A 322 -1.30 -7.12 -13.02
CA VAL A 322 -1.36 -7.13 -14.48
C VAL A 322 -0.41 -6.10 -15.09
N GLU A 323 0.05 -6.35 -16.30
CA GLU A 323 0.66 -5.33 -17.16
C GLU A 323 -0.46 -4.70 -17.99
N LEU A 324 -0.58 -3.38 -18.00
CA LEU A 324 -1.53 -2.65 -18.84
C LEU A 324 -1.17 -2.79 -20.32
N GLY A 325 -2.17 -2.64 -21.18
CA GLY A 325 -1.98 -2.63 -22.62
C GLY A 325 -1.24 -1.38 -23.11
N GLU A 326 -1.02 -1.31 -24.42
CA GLU A 326 -0.42 -0.15 -25.06
C GLU A 326 -1.24 1.12 -24.75
N GLY A 327 -0.55 2.21 -24.40
CA GLY A 327 -1.20 3.45 -23.99
C GLY A 327 -1.92 3.36 -22.63
N MET A 328 -1.51 2.41 -21.78
CA MET A 328 -2.12 2.15 -20.46
C MET A 328 -3.55 1.60 -20.54
N SER A 329 -3.92 0.98 -21.65
CA SER A 329 -5.26 0.44 -21.87
C SER A 329 -5.59 -0.71 -20.92
N LEU A 330 -6.78 -0.66 -20.34
CA LEU A 330 -7.36 -1.74 -19.53
C LEU A 330 -7.70 -2.95 -20.40
N GLY A 331 -8.27 -2.75 -21.59
CA GLY A 331 -8.64 -3.84 -22.51
C GLY A 331 -7.49 -4.72 -22.97
N GLY A 332 -6.27 -4.16 -23.03
CA GLY A 332 -5.05 -4.88 -23.45
C GLY A 332 -4.25 -5.51 -22.32
N MET A 333 -4.77 -5.56 -21.10
CA MET A 333 -4.01 -6.01 -19.94
C MET A 333 -3.63 -7.50 -20.01
N LYS A 334 -2.47 -7.81 -19.43
CA LYS A 334 -1.93 -9.17 -19.34
C LYS A 334 -1.75 -9.56 -17.87
N LYS A 335 -2.32 -10.68 -17.47
CA LYS A 335 -2.18 -11.20 -16.11
C LYS A 335 -0.76 -11.66 -15.83
N TYR A 336 -0.24 -11.25 -14.71
CA TYR A 336 0.98 -11.78 -14.12
C TYR A 336 0.62 -12.72 -12.96
N TRP A 337 0.03 -12.22 -11.89
CA TRP A 337 -0.33 -13.05 -10.74
C TRP A 337 -1.65 -12.63 -10.12
N GLN A 338 -2.08 -13.46 -9.20
CA GLN A 338 -3.14 -13.20 -8.23
C GLN A 338 -2.57 -13.37 -6.83
N ILE A 339 -2.78 -12.40 -5.96
CA ILE A 339 -2.27 -12.36 -4.59
C ILE A 339 -3.40 -12.13 -3.56
N PRO A 340 -3.35 -12.83 -2.41
CA PRO A 340 -2.57 -14.05 -2.20
C PRO A 340 -3.02 -15.17 -3.15
N ALA A 341 -2.26 -16.25 -3.24
CA ALA A 341 -2.66 -17.42 -4.04
C ALA A 341 -4.00 -18.01 -3.54
N ASP A 342 -4.16 -18.00 -2.22
CA ASP A 342 -5.41 -18.30 -1.55
C ASP A 342 -6.20 -17.02 -1.20
N SER A 343 -7.08 -17.08 -0.24
CA SER A 343 -7.84 -15.92 0.26
C SER A 343 -7.09 -15.21 1.39
N LEU A 344 -7.08 -13.89 1.39
CA LEU A 344 -6.66 -13.10 2.55
C LEU A 344 -7.77 -13.13 3.61
N GLY A 345 -7.68 -14.09 4.51
CA GLY A 345 -8.72 -14.36 5.51
C GLY A 345 -10.00 -14.97 4.95
N LYS A 346 -10.99 -15.20 5.80
CA LYS A 346 -12.25 -15.88 5.46
C LYS A 346 -13.48 -15.23 6.09
N VAL A 347 -13.42 -13.92 6.34
CA VAL A 347 -14.53 -13.21 6.95
C VAL A 347 -15.29 -12.41 5.92
N SER A 348 -16.56 -12.75 5.72
CA SER A 348 -17.46 -11.89 4.97
C SER A 348 -17.67 -10.60 5.75
N ASP A 349 -17.29 -9.50 5.13
CA ASP A 349 -17.51 -8.18 5.67
C ASP A 349 -18.38 -7.37 4.72
N THR A 350 -19.61 -7.20 5.12
CA THR A 350 -20.60 -6.40 4.38
C THR A 350 -20.49 -4.91 4.73
N GLY A 351 -19.73 -4.54 5.75
CA GLY A 351 -19.65 -3.17 6.28
C GLY A 351 -18.38 -2.40 5.93
N LEU A 352 -17.25 -3.11 5.75
CA LEU A 352 -15.94 -2.49 5.49
C LEU A 352 -15.38 -3.03 4.16
N ARG A 353 -15.73 -2.37 3.09
CA ARG A 353 -15.50 -2.85 1.72
C ARG A 353 -14.16 -2.42 1.13
N ILE A 354 -13.45 -1.52 1.79
CA ILE A 354 -12.17 -1.00 1.32
C ILE A 354 -11.09 -2.06 1.47
N HIS A 355 -10.38 -2.28 0.38
CA HIS A 355 -9.18 -3.08 0.31
C HIS A 355 -8.03 -2.15 -0.11
N CYS A 356 -7.04 -1.98 0.73
CA CYS A 356 -5.93 -1.10 0.44
C CYS A 356 -4.84 -1.85 -0.31
N LEU A 357 -4.41 -1.28 -1.42
CA LEU A 357 -3.28 -1.72 -2.21
C LEU A 357 -2.29 -0.56 -2.33
N ASN A 358 -1.03 -0.80 -2.02
CA ASN A 358 0.05 0.15 -2.23
C ASN A 358 1.25 -0.55 -2.86
N VAL A 359 1.98 0.15 -3.68
CA VAL A 359 3.21 -0.35 -4.29
C VAL A 359 4.29 0.71 -4.20
N ASP A 360 5.47 0.31 -3.75
CA ASP A 360 6.71 1.07 -3.85
C ASP A 360 7.64 0.36 -4.82
N VAL A 361 8.32 1.11 -5.67
CA VAL A 361 9.33 0.56 -6.58
C VAL A 361 10.66 1.22 -6.27
N ASP A 362 11.60 0.40 -5.81
CA ASP A 362 12.94 0.82 -5.43
C ASP A 362 14.00 0.06 -6.24
N LYS A 363 15.23 0.56 -6.22
CA LYS A 363 16.37 -0.16 -6.79
C LYS A 363 17.00 -1.05 -5.73
N GLU A 364 16.95 -2.36 -5.94
CA GLU A 364 17.73 -3.34 -5.16
C GLU A 364 18.81 -3.94 -6.07
N ASN A 365 20.08 -3.79 -5.70
CA ASN A 365 21.21 -4.25 -6.51
C ASN A 365 21.19 -3.74 -7.97
N GLY A 366 20.66 -2.54 -8.19
CA GLY A 366 20.57 -1.91 -9.51
C GLY A 366 19.34 -2.29 -10.35
N GLU A 367 18.55 -3.25 -9.90
CA GLU A 367 17.32 -3.71 -10.56
C GLU A 367 16.08 -3.12 -9.88
N ASP A 368 15.01 -2.91 -10.62
CA ASP A 368 13.73 -2.50 -10.06
C ASP A 368 13.10 -3.64 -9.27
N VAL A 369 12.67 -3.32 -8.05
CA VAL A 369 11.91 -4.22 -7.18
C VAL A 369 10.66 -3.49 -6.69
N ALA A 370 9.50 -4.06 -6.99
CA ALA A 370 8.23 -3.58 -6.47
C ALA A 370 7.91 -4.29 -5.14
N THR A 371 7.70 -3.50 -4.09
CA THR A 371 7.15 -3.95 -2.82
C THR A 371 5.65 -3.68 -2.82
N ILE A 372 4.85 -4.73 -2.79
CA ILE A 372 3.39 -4.67 -2.92
C ILE A 372 2.76 -4.98 -1.57
N PHE A 373 1.99 -4.05 -1.06
CA PHE A 373 1.22 -4.20 0.17
C PHE A 373 -0.26 -4.39 -0.12
N THR A 374 -0.88 -5.33 0.54
CA THR A 374 -2.33 -5.57 0.50
C THR A 374 -2.90 -5.63 1.90
N PHE A 375 -4.01 -4.95 2.12
CA PHE A 375 -4.74 -4.95 3.38
C PHE A 375 -6.23 -5.02 3.12
N LYS A 376 -6.91 -5.93 3.80
CA LYS A 376 -8.37 -6.00 3.86
C LYS A 376 -8.81 -5.98 5.31
N ALA A 377 -9.59 -4.98 5.66
CA ALA A 377 -10.22 -4.89 6.97
C ALA A 377 -10.89 -6.23 7.36
N TYR A 378 -10.82 -6.62 8.63
CA TYR A 378 -11.24 -7.91 9.21
C TYR A 378 -10.45 -9.14 8.76
N ASN A 379 -9.81 -9.12 7.60
CA ASN A 379 -9.21 -10.31 7.02
C ASN A 379 -7.70 -10.39 7.22
N GLY A 380 -6.99 -9.29 7.02
CA GLY A 380 -5.56 -9.28 7.23
C GLY A 380 -4.79 -8.36 6.29
N MET A 381 -3.49 -8.60 6.21
CA MET A 381 -2.56 -7.86 5.36
C MET A 381 -1.38 -8.75 4.95
N GLY A 382 -0.73 -8.39 3.85
CA GLY A 382 0.45 -9.08 3.37
C GLY A 382 1.36 -8.17 2.57
N VAL A 383 2.63 -8.55 2.50
CA VAL A 383 3.65 -7.88 1.70
C VAL A 383 4.29 -8.87 0.75
N TYR A 384 4.46 -8.43 -0.48
CA TYR A 384 5.06 -9.19 -1.57
C TYR A 384 6.18 -8.37 -2.19
N LYS A 385 7.18 -9.05 -2.72
CA LYS A 385 8.19 -8.45 -3.59
C LYS A 385 8.09 -9.04 -4.99
N MET A 386 8.13 -8.16 -5.99
CA MET A 386 8.17 -8.50 -7.40
C MET A 386 9.42 -7.90 -8.06
N GLY A 387 10.14 -8.68 -8.83
CA GLY A 387 11.33 -8.22 -9.54
C GLY A 387 12.01 -9.37 -10.27
N LYS A 388 12.98 -9.09 -11.12
CA LYS A 388 13.70 -10.12 -11.89
C LYS A 388 14.52 -11.04 -10.97
N ASN A 389 15.12 -10.47 -9.92
CA ASN A 389 16.00 -11.17 -8.99
C ASN A 389 15.39 -11.36 -7.59
N VAL A 390 14.09 -11.10 -7.43
CA VAL A 390 13.39 -11.28 -6.16
C VAL A 390 13.21 -12.75 -5.86
N GLY A 391 13.41 -13.11 -4.60
CA GLY A 391 13.21 -14.46 -4.13
C GLY A 391 14.16 -15.45 -4.75
N GLY A 392 15.33 -14.93 -5.16
CA GLY A 392 16.30 -15.64 -5.94
C GLY A 392 15.98 -17.10 -6.03
N SER A 393 15.72 -17.69 -7.18
CA SER A 393 15.82 -19.12 -7.22
C SER A 393 17.01 -19.44 -6.32
N GLU A 394 16.80 -20.25 -5.28
CA GLU A 394 17.74 -21.30 -5.17
C GLU A 394 17.58 -22.11 -6.48
N GLN A 395 18.09 -21.57 -7.57
CA GLN A 395 19.04 -22.33 -8.39
C GLN A 395 19.94 -22.87 -7.34
N PRO A 396 20.03 -24.18 -7.04
CA PRO A 396 21.04 -24.67 -6.12
C PRO A 396 22.27 -23.89 -6.53
N GLY A 397 22.61 -22.88 -5.69
CA GLY A 397 23.34 -21.69 -6.17
C GLY A 397 24.57 -22.25 -6.79
N THR A 398 24.92 -21.84 -8.02
CA THR A 398 26.08 -22.46 -8.68
C THR A 398 27.11 -22.49 -7.60
N LYS A 399 27.43 -23.66 -7.11
CA LYS A 399 28.19 -23.83 -5.87
C LYS A 399 29.41 -22.92 -5.96
N GLY A 400 29.47 -21.89 -5.14
CA GLY A 400 30.48 -20.86 -5.22
C GLY A 400 30.01 -19.44 -5.58
N ASP A 401 28.77 -19.24 -5.98
CA ASP A 401 28.17 -17.90 -6.15
C ASP A 401 27.70 -17.37 -4.79
N ILE A 402 28.64 -16.74 -4.07
CA ILE A 402 28.42 -16.27 -2.71
C ILE A 402 27.63 -14.96 -2.68
N ASN A 403 27.89 -14.08 -3.67
CA ASN A 403 27.28 -12.75 -3.76
C ASN A 403 25.94 -12.76 -4.51
N ALA A 404 25.55 -13.95 -5.04
CA ALA A 404 24.33 -14.17 -5.80
C ALA A 404 24.18 -13.28 -7.07
N ASP A 405 25.31 -12.97 -7.74
CA ASP A 405 25.33 -12.21 -8.99
C ASP A 405 25.13 -13.10 -10.25
N GLY A 406 25.03 -14.42 -10.05
CA GLY A 406 24.82 -15.42 -11.11
C GLY A 406 26.12 -15.89 -11.79
N VAL A 407 27.29 -15.43 -11.37
CA VAL A 407 28.59 -15.75 -11.96
C VAL A 407 29.60 -16.13 -10.90
N VAL A 408 30.08 -17.35 -10.88
CA VAL A 408 31.14 -17.79 -9.92
C VAL A 408 32.49 -17.25 -10.38
N ASN A 409 33.01 -16.24 -9.68
CA ASN A 409 34.24 -15.55 -10.03
C ASN A 409 34.99 -15.00 -8.77
N VAL A 410 36.01 -14.16 -9.00
CA VAL A 410 36.84 -13.58 -7.92
C VAL A 410 36.05 -12.69 -6.95
N SER A 411 34.89 -12.16 -7.38
CA SER A 411 34.01 -11.36 -6.48
C SER A 411 33.46 -12.21 -5.36
N ASP A 412 33.17 -13.50 -5.61
CA ASP A 412 32.67 -14.45 -4.62
C ASP A 412 33.76 -14.82 -3.61
N VAL A 413 34.99 -14.94 -4.07
CA VAL A 413 36.13 -15.15 -3.16
C VAL A 413 36.23 -13.96 -2.19
N THR A 414 36.06 -12.75 -2.67
CA THR A 414 36.05 -11.55 -1.83
C THR A 414 34.88 -11.55 -0.86
N ALA A 415 33.68 -11.93 -1.32
CA ALA A 415 32.48 -12.06 -0.51
C ALA A 415 32.66 -13.08 0.63
N LEU A 416 33.22 -14.24 0.32
CA LEU A 416 33.52 -15.30 1.30
C LEU A 416 34.58 -14.87 2.33
N ILE A 417 35.62 -14.18 1.89
CA ILE A 417 36.62 -13.60 2.79
C ILE A 417 35.98 -12.59 3.75
N ASN A 418 35.12 -11.71 3.26
CA ASN A 418 34.39 -10.76 4.09
C ASN A 418 33.48 -11.44 5.11
N LYS A 419 32.85 -12.57 4.75
CA LYS A 419 32.10 -13.41 5.69
C LYS A 419 33.00 -13.97 6.79
N ILE A 420 34.14 -14.55 6.44
CA ILE A 420 35.09 -15.12 7.40
C ILE A 420 35.65 -14.04 8.35
N LEU A 421 35.86 -12.82 7.83
CA LEU A 421 36.29 -11.68 8.63
C LEU A 421 35.16 -11.04 9.47
N GLY A 422 33.92 -11.50 9.35
CA GLY A 422 32.77 -10.96 10.08
C GLY A 422 32.29 -9.60 9.58
N THR A 423 32.70 -9.20 8.37
CA THR A 423 32.31 -7.91 7.73
C THR A 423 31.13 -8.06 6.78
N SER A 424 30.56 -9.25 6.61
CA SER A 424 29.37 -9.52 5.82
C SER A 424 28.42 -10.52 6.49
N THR A 425 27.17 -10.51 6.05
CA THR A 425 26.07 -11.31 6.65
C THR A 425 25.61 -12.48 5.76
N TYR A 426 26.42 -12.93 4.78
CA TYR A 426 26.08 -14.08 3.95
C TYR A 426 25.77 -15.32 4.79
N ALA A 427 24.83 -16.16 4.35
CA ALA A 427 24.43 -17.36 5.07
C ALA A 427 25.57 -18.38 5.14
N ASP A 428 25.76 -19.03 6.29
CA ASP A 428 26.80 -20.04 6.46
C ASP A 428 26.65 -21.20 5.46
N ALA A 429 25.42 -21.63 5.20
CA ALA A 429 25.13 -22.70 4.23
C ALA A 429 25.56 -22.35 2.78
N THR A 430 25.57 -21.08 2.39
CA THR A 430 26.07 -20.62 1.09
C THR A 430 27.58 -20.53 1.07
N CYS A 431 28.19 -20.24 2.21
CA CYS A 431 29.62 -20.02 2.38
C CYS A 431 30.41 -21.31 2.70
N ASP A 432 29.77 -22.36 3.17
CA ASP A 432 30.36 -23.67 3.40
C ASP A 432 30.50 -24.43 2.05
N ILE A 433 31.55 -24.07 1.32
CA ILE A 433 31.78 -24.58 -0.04
C ILE A 433 32.23 -26.01 -0.04
N ASN A 434 32.99 -26.45 0.97
CA ASN A 434 33.47 -27.81 1.06
C ASN A 434 32.49 -28.78 1.74
N GLY A 435 31.45 -28.24 2.43
CA GLY A 435 30.36 -29.01 3.07
C GLY A 435 30.79 -29.66 4.40
N ASP A 436 31.80 -29.10 5.08
CA ASP A 436 32.30 -29.64 6.36
C ASP A 436 31.57 -29.06 7.58
N GLY A 437 30.64 -28.12 7.39
CA GLY A 437 29.84 -27.48 8.42
C GLY A 437 30.51 -26.27 9.09
N VAL A 438 31.69 -25.84 8.62
CA VAL A 438 32.47 -24.72 9.20
C VAL A 438 32.96 -23.77 8.12
N VAL A 439 32.45 -22.52 8.11
CA VAL A 439 32.92 -21.51 7.17
C VAL A 439 34.28 -20.98 7.55
N ASN A 440 35.30 -21.30 6.76
CA ASN A 440 36.70 -20.94 7.03
C ASN A 440 37.55 -20.88 5.73
N VAL A 441 38.88 -20.74 5.86
CA VAL A 441 39.80 -20.61 4.71
C VAL A 441 39.80 -21.84 3.78
N SER A 442 39.37 -23.00 4.25
CA SER A 442 39.25 -24.19 3.41
C SER A 442 38.18 -24.02 2.33
N ASP A 443 37.11 -23.27 2.63
CA ASP A 443 36.06 -22.93 1.68
C ASP A 443 36.55 -21.96 0.60
N VAL A 444 37.41 -21.00 0.96
CA VAL A 444 38.06 -20.13 0.00
C VAL A 444 38.88 -20.95 -1.00
N THR A 445 39.60 -21.94 -0.52
CA THR A 445 40.38 -22.85 -1.39
C THR A 445 39.47 -23.69 -2.28
N ALA A 446 38.37 -24.19 -1.75
CA ALA A 446 37.39 -24.96 -2.50
C ALA A 446 36.71 -24.08 -3.60
N LEU A 447 36.38 -22.82 -3.28
CA LEU A 447 35.81 -21.87 -4.22
C LEU A 447 36.78 -21.52 -5.35
N ILE A 448 38.05 -21.25 -5.02
CA ILE A 448 39.09 -20.99 -6.03
C ILE A 448 39.22 -22.19 -6.99
N ASN A 449 39.19 -23.41 -6.47
CA ASN A 449 39.23 -24.61 -7.31
C ASN A 449 38.02 -24.72 -8.25
N ILE A 450 36.82 -24.34 -7.83
CA ILE A 450 35.64 -24.30 -8.68
C ILE A 450 35.84 -23.28 -9.81
N ILE A 451 36.33 -22.08 -9.50
CA ILE A 451 36.59 -21.01 -10.49
C ILE A 451 37.62 -21.49 -11.52
N LEU A 452 38.70 -22.12 -11.09
CA LEU A 452 39.73 -22.61 -11.97
C LEU A 452 39.30 -23.81 -12.82
N ALA A 453 38.35 -24.62 -12.36
CA ALA A 453 37.82 -25.77 -13.11
C ALA A 453 36.75 -25.40 -14.13
N GLY A 454 36.12 -24.26 -14.01
CA GLY A 454 35.08 -23.74 -14.89
C GLY A 454 35.59 -22.91 -16.09
N ASN A 455 36.91 -22.71 -16.20
CA ASN A 455 37.55 -22.00 -17.33
C ASN A 455 38.16 -22.98 -18.34
#